data_e790a854b2f1cffb1944b21d1ad0ec02
#
_entry.id   e790a854b2f1cffb1944b21d1ad0ec02
#
_cell.length_a   1.000
_cell.length_b   1.000
_cell.length_c   1.000
_cell.angle_alpha   90.00
_cell.angle_beta   90.00
_cell.angle_gamma   90.00
#
_symmetry.space_group_name_H-M   'P 1'
#
loop_
_entity.id
_entity.type
_entity.pdbx_description
1 polymer ?
#
loop_
_entity_poly.entity_id
_entity_poly.type
_entity_poly.pdbx_seq_one_letter_code
_entity_poly.pdbx_strand_id
1 'polypeptide(L)'
;MKIAIIYSTSSKSTKKSCKILSSKIKAKVQLIPIEKAKTACLLKYNYIIIASSAYNGKVQTALKRYISRNIKTLKEKPIGLILNCEDKIDIEDRLNKTFTEELVNSSFINSNFGYELNPDDGNIIEKRKINNTIDSYKKEGKRLPTLNMNEIDRFADYINNMIEKRVD
;
A
#
# COMPACT_ATOMS: atom_id res chain seq x y z
N MET A 1 12.47 14.95 -10.03
CA MET A 1 12.10 14.35 -8.74
C MET A 1 11.91 12.84 -8.89
N LYS A 2 12.28 12.03 -7.87
CA LYS A 2 12.18 10.56 -7.91
C LYS A 2 11.39 10.06 -6.70
N ILE A 3 10.43 9.17 -6.93
CA ILE A 3 9.57 8.57 -5.91
C ILE A 3 9.75 7.05 -5.94
N ALA A 4 9.89 6.44 -4.76
CA ALA A 4 9.80 4.99 -4.61
C ALA A 4 8.42 4.60 -4.09
N ILE A 5 7.76 3.65 -4.71
CA ILE A 5 6.63 2.93 -4.12
C ILE A 5 7.10 1.51 -3.79
N ILE A 6 7.30 1.26 -2.51
CA ILE A 6 7.72 -0.03 -1.98
C ILE A 6 6.47 -0.78 -1.55
N TYR A 7 6.20 -1.92 -2.13
CA TYR A 7 4.98 -2.67 -1.84
C TYR A 7 5.27 -4.09 -1.34
N SER A 8 4.48 -4.49 -0.34
CA SER A 8 4.48 -5.83 0.22
C SER A 8 3.09 -6.43 0.08
N THR A 9 2.97 -7.51 -0.67
CA THR A 9 1.68 -8.11 -0.94
C THR A 9 1.77 -9.60 -1.25
N SER A 10 0.78 -10.35 -0.76
CA SER A 10 0.48 -11.72 -1.18
C SER A 10 -0.57 -11.77 -2.30
N SER A 11 -1.23 -10.64 -2.61
CA SER A 11 -2.27 -10.53 -3.63
C SER A 11 -1.88 -9.58 -4.74
N LYS A 12 -2.48 -9.74 -5.92
CA LYS A 12 -2.26 -8.82 -7.06
C LYS A 12 -2.89 -7.44 -6.82
N SER A 13 -3.85 -7.33 -5.91
CA SER A 13 -4.61 -6.11 -5.62
C SER A 13 -3.71 -4.92 -5.23
N THR A 14 -2.80 -5.09 -4.25
CA THR A 14 -1.86 -4.03 -3.85
C THR A 14 -0.93 -3.62 -4.99
N LYS A 15 -0.41 -4.58 -5.75
CA LYS A 15 0.42 -4.27 -6.91
C LYS A 15 -0.35 -3.49 -7.97
N LYS A 16 -1.64 -3.83 -8.18
CA LYS A 16 -2.54 -3.13 -9.12
C LYS A 16 -2.78 -1.70 -8.65
N SER A 17 -3.13 -1.49 -7.38
CA SER A 17 -3.34 -0.15 -6.83
C SER A 17 -2.08 0.73 -6.91
N CYS A 18 -0.90 0.17 -6.61
CA CYS A 18 0.37 0.88 -6.76
C CYS A 18 0.68 1.26 -8.23
N LYS A 19 0.33 0.42 -9.21
CA LYS A 19 0.49 0.74 -10.63
C LYS A 19 -0.44 1.89 -11.04
N ILE A 20 -1.70 1.85 -10.61
CA ILE A 20 -2.68 2.92 -10.87
C ILE A 20 -2.17 4.24 -10.26
N LEU A 21 -1.76 4.23 -8.99
CA LEU A 21 -1.18 5.41 -8.35
C LEU A 21 0.03 5.93 -9.12
N SER A 22 0.96 5.05 -9.48
CA SER A 22 2.16 5.40 -10.25
C SER A 22 1.85 6.11 -11.58
N SER A 23 0.78 5.73 -12.27
CA SER A 23 0.37 6.36 -13.53
C SER A 23 -0.26 7.74 -13.36
N LYS A 24 -0.70 8.11 -12.14
CA LYS A 24 -1.34 9.40 -11.82
C LYS A 24 -0.34 10.42 -11.24
N ILE A 25 0.81 9.98 -10.78
CA ILE A 25 1.85 10.86 -10.20
C ILE A 25 2.67 11.51 -11.32
N LYS A 26 2.79 12.83 -11.30
CA LYS A 26 3.54 13.66 -12.25
C LYS A 26 5.05 13.68 -11.95
N ALA A 27 5.66 12.55 -11.67
CA ALA A 27 7.09 12.41 -11.40
C ALA A 27 7.62 11.03 -11.79
N LYS A 28 8.94 10.85 -11.77
CA LYS A 28 9.53 9.52 -12.02
C LYS A 28 9.28 8.61 -10.82
N VAL A 29 8.39 7.64 -10.99
CA VAL A 29 8.04 6.65 -9.98
C VAL A 29 8.73 5.32 -10.26
N GLN A 30 9.29 4.71 -9.21
CA GLN A 30 9.82 3.34 -9.26
C GLN A 30 9.02 2.45 -8.33
N LEU A 31 8.41 1.39 -8.90
CA LEU A 31 7.72 0.35 -8.14
C LEU A 31 8.73 -0.72 -7.69
N ILE A 32 8.82 -0.95 -6.39
CA ILE A 32 9.80 -1.86 -5.80
C ILE A 32 9.07 -2.89 -4.94
N PRO A 33 9.05 -4.17 -5.33
CA PRO A 33 8.56 -5.22 -4.44
C PRO A 33 9.46 -5.34 -3.20
N ILE A 34 8.87 -5.63 -2.05
CA ILE A 34 9.57 -5.61 -0.75
C ILE A 34 10.81 -6.53 -0.74
N GLU A 35 10.77 -7.64 -1.46
CA GLU A 35 11.87 -8.60 -1.57
C GLU A 35 13.11 -7.97 -2.24
N LYS A 36 12.89 -7.01 -3.12
CA LYS A 36 13.95 -6.25 -3.82
C LYS A 36 14.31 -4.95 -3.11
N ALA A 37 13.51 -4.50 -2.17
CA ALA A 37 13.74 -3.25 -1.44
C ALA A 37 14.99 -3.31 -0.52
N LYS A 38 15.50 -4.50 -0.21
CA LYS A 38 16.74 -4.69 0.57
C LYS A 38 17.96 -3.99 -0.05
N THR A 39 17.99 -3.86 -1.36
CA THR A 39 19.05 -3.21 -2.13
C THR A 39 18.69 -1.80 -2.56
N ALA A 40 17.45 -1.35 -2.28
CA ALA A 40 17.01 -0.02 -2.63
C ALA A 40 17.76 1.02 -1.78
N CYS A 41 18.47 1.92 -2.43
CA CYS A 41 19.09 3.05 -1.78
C CYS A 41 18.00 4.12 -1.53
N LEU A 42 17.41 4.13 -0.33
CA LEU A 42 16.34 5.08 0.06
C LEU A 42 16.77 6.54 -0.14
N LEU A 43 18.06 6.83 0.01
CA LEU A 43 18.60 8.19 -0.17
C LEU A 43 18.45 8.73 -1.59
N LYS A 44 18.29 7.87 -2.60
CA LYS A 44 18.11 8.27 -4.01
C LYS A 44 16.72 8.84 -4.31
N TYR A 45 15.76 8.66 -3.39
CA TYR A 45 14.38 9.07 -3.59
C TYR A 45 14.05 10.32 -2.77
N ASN A 46 13.26 11.20 -3.36
CA ASN A 46 12.77 12.40 -2.69
C ASN A 46 11.56 12.08 -1.80
N TYR A 47 10.72 11.14 -2.23
CA TYR A 47 9.55 10.64 -1.49
C TYR A 47 9.55 9.12 -1.47
N ILE A 48 9.07 8.56 -0.39
CA ILE A 48 8.90 7.12 -0.24
C ILE A 48 7.44 6.83 0.08
N ILE A 49 6.84 5.94 -0.67
CA ILE A 49 5.50 5.43 -0.41
C ILE A 49 5.64 3.95 -0.05
N ILE A 50 5.05 3.54 1.06
CA ILE A 50 5.04 2.14 1.47
C ILE A 50 3.61 1.63 1.40
N ALA A 51 3.39 0.58 0.61
CA ALA A 51 2.08 -0.03 0.43
C ALA A 51 2.07 -1.47 0.93
N SER A 52 1.02 -1.83 1.65
CA SER A 52 0.83 -3.20 2.16
C SER A 52 -0.62 -3.64 2.06
N SER A 53 -0.82 -4.93 1.88
CA SER A 53 -2.11 -5.57 2.12
C SER A 53 -2.20 -6.01 3.58
N ALA A 54 -3.38 -5.79 4.19
CA ALA A 54 -3.73 -6.37 5.49
C ALA A 54 -4.88 -7.35 5.30
N TYR A 55 -4.57 -8.52 4.75
CA TYR A 55 -5.55 -9.60 4.61
C TYR A 55 -5.59 -10.44 5.88
N ASN A 56 -6.80 -10.65 6.45
CA ASN A 56 -7.02 -11.42 7.69
C ASN A 56 -6.16 -10.98 8.89
N GLY A 57 -5.85 -9.69 9.00
CA GLY A 57 -5.10 -9.16 10.14
C GLY A 57 -3.61 -9.54 10.19
N LYS A 58 -3.13 -10.30 9.23
CA LYS A 58 -1.72 -10.71 9.19
C LYS A 58 -0.89 -9.68 8.43
N VAL A 59 -0.05 -8.97 9.16
CA VAL A 59 0.98 -8.12 8.57
C VAL A 59 2.11 -8.97 8.04
N GLN A 60 2.58 -8.66 6.85
CA GLN A 60 3.67 -9.41 6.24
C GLN A 60 4.98 -9.22 7.03
N THR A 61 5.57 -10.31 7.47
CA THR A 61 6.83 -10.32 8.24
C THR A 61 7.96 -9.60 7.50
N ALA A 62 7.99 -9.68 6.17
CA ALA A 62 8.98 -8.99 5.35
C ALA A 62 8.88 -7.47 5.49
N LEU A 63 7.66 -6.92 5.53
CA LEU A 63 7.43 -5.50 5.73
C LEU A 63 7.89 -5.03 7.11
N LYS A 64 7.52 -5.74 8.16
CA LYS A 64 7.94 -5.40 9.53
C LYS A 64 9.47 -5.39 9.67
N ARG A 65 10.14 -6.40 9.14
CA ARG A 65 11.61 -6.45 9.11
C ARG A 65 12.22 -5.30 8.32
N TYR A 66 11.62 -4.96 7.19
CA TYR A 66 12.09 -3.85 6.36
C TYR A 66 11.97 -2.51 7.09
N ILE A 67 10.81 -2.22 7.68
CA ILE A 67 10.56 -1.01 8.45
C ILE A 67 11.53 -0.93 9.63
N SER A 68 11.61 -1.97 10.46
CA SER A 68 12.50 -2.01 11.63
C SER A 68 13.96 -1.72 11.27
N ARG A 69 14.47 -2.27 10.16
CA ARG A 69 15.85 -2.05 9.71
C ARG A 69 16.12 -0.66 9.16
N ASN A 70 15.08 0.02 8.66
CA ASN A 70 15.22 1.29 7.96
C ASN A 70 14.51 2.44 8.66
N ILE A 71 13.97 2.25 9.87
CA ILE A 71 13.09 3.22 10.54
C ILE A 71 13.71 4.62 10.64
N LYS A 72 14.98 4.72 10.99
CA LYS A 72 15.70 6.00 11.08
C LYS A 72 15.69 6.74 9.74
N THR A 73 16.14 6.08 8.67
CA THR A 73 16.18 6.65 7.32
C THR A 73 14.78 6.96 6.78
N LEU A 74 13.80 6.12 7.09
CA LEU A 74 12.41 6.33 6.68
C LEU A 74 11.85 7.61 7.32
N LYS A 75 12.08 7.85 8.60
CA LYS A 75 11.61 9.05 9.31
C LYS A 75 12.25 10.35 8.83
N GLU A 76 13.42 10.28 8.23
CA GLU A 76 14.11 11.44 7.64
C GLU A 76 13.57 11.80 6.24
N LYS A 77 12.67 11.00 5.68
CA LYS A 77 12.09 11.20 4.35
C LYS A 77 10.60 11.52 4.44
N PRO A 78 10.07 12.32 3.51
CA PRO A 78 8.62 12.42 3.34
C PRO A 78 8.05 11.04 2.96
N ILE A 79 7.19 10.49 3.84
CA ILE A 79 6.61 9.15 3.69
C ILE A 79 5.10 9.22 3.54
N GLY A 80 4.58 8.49 2.55
CA GLY A 80 3.17 8.15 2.42
C GLY A 80 2.93 6.68 2.70
N LEU A 81 1.83 6.34 3.37
CA LEU A 81 1.46 4.96 3.70
C LEU A 81 0.15 4.56 3.05
N ILE A 82 0.14 3.39 2.43
CA ILE A 82 -1.02 2.83 1.75
C ILE A 82 -1.33 1.46 2.34
N LEU A 83 -2.57 1.32 2.78
CA LEU A 83 -3.14 0.05 3.18
C LEU A 83 -4.13 -0.43 2.12
N ASN A 84 -4.10 -1.71 1.78
CA ASN A 84 -5.14 -2.34 0.98
C ASN A 84 -5.89 -3.33 1.86
N CYS A 85 -7.04 -2.92 2.39
CA CYS A 85 -7.87 -3.73 3.27
C CYS A 85 -9.36 -3.38 3.14
N GLU A 86 -10.20 -4.13 3.84
CA GLU A 86 -11.64 -3.91 3.90
C GLU A 86 -11.97 -2.61 4.67
N ASP A 87 -12.97 -1.85 4.17
CA ASP A 87 -13.35 -0.54 4.73
C ASP A 87 -14.03 -0.61 6.11
N LYS A 88 -14.52 -1.79 6.52
CA LYS A 88 -15.26 -1.98 7.77
C LYS A 88 -14.40 -2.07 9.02
N ILE A 89 -13.11 -1.85 8.90
CA ILE A 89 -12.12 -2.05 9.96
C ILE A 89 -11.68 -0.68 10.46
N ASP A 90 -11.34 -0.59 11.75
CA ASP A 90 -10.62 0.55 12.29
C ASP A 90 -9.30 0.73 11.53
N ILE A 91 -9.30 1.70 10.63
CA ILE A 91 -8.18 1.96 9.72
C ILE A 91 -6.95 2.44 10.48
N GLU A 92 -7.14 3.25 11.52
CA GLU A 92 -6.04 3.78 12.33
C GLU A 92 -5.32 2.66 13.10
N ASP A 93 -6.08 1.83 13.81
CA ASP A 93 -5.52 0.64 14.49
C ASP A 93 -4.79 -0.28 13.51
N ARG A 94 -5.36 -0.47 12.32
CA ARG A 94 -4.77 -1.31 11.27
C ARG A 94 -3.48 -0.72 10.68
N LEU A 95 -3.44 0.58 10.47
CA LEU A 95 -2.23 1.29 10.02
C LEU A 95 -1.12 1.13 11.07
N ASN A 96 -1.42 1.39 12.33
CA ASN A 96 -0.47 1.29 13.43
C ASN A 96 0.08 -0.15 13.61
N LYS A 97 -0.77 -1.16 13.49
CA LYS A 97 -0.35 -2.56 13.51
C LYS A 97 0.49 -2.97 12.30
N THR A 98 0.25 -2.33 11.15
CA THR A 98 0.95 -2.67 9.89
C THR A 98 2.28 -1.95 9.76
N PHE A 99 2.31 -0.64 10.02
CA PHE A 99 3.46 0.22 9.73
C PHE A 99 4.21 0.73 10.98
N THR A 100 3.74 0.45 12.16
CA THR A 100 4.12 1.02 13.46
C THR A 100 3.59 2.43 13.67
N GLU A 101 3.17 2.73 14.89
CA GLU A 101 2.65 4.04 15.28
C GLU A 101 3.67 5.16 14.99
N GLU A 102 4.94 4.90 15.27
CA GLU A 102 6.02 5.85 15.01
C GLU A 102 6.11 6.27 13.54
N LEU A 103 5.93 5.33 12.60
CA LEU A 103 5.99 5.63 11.17
C LEU A 103 4.69 6.27 10.68
N VAL A 104 3.55 5.86 11.22
CA VAL A 104 2.23 6.45 10.92
C VAL A 104 2.22 7.92 11.31
N ASN A 105 2.70 8.25 12.52
CA ASN A 105 2.76 9.64 13.02
C ASN A 105 3.75 10.51 12.26
N SER A 106 4.79 9.94 11.65
CA SER A 106 5.75 10.68 10.82
C SER A 106 5.35 10.80 9.36
N SER A 107 4.30 10.10 8.92
CA SER A 107 3.87 10.12 7.54
C SER A 107 3.06 11.39 7.21
N PHE A 108 3.26 11.90 5.98
CA PHE A 108 2.53 13.08 5.52
C PHE A 108 1.13 12.76 4.98
N ILE A 109 0.87 11.51 4.61
CA ILE A 109 -0.43 11.01 4.17
C ILE A 109 -0.56 9.51 4.39
N ASN A 110 -1.73 9.10 4.87
CA ASN A 110 -2.13 7.71 5.02
C ASN A 110 -3.45 7.47 4.31
N SER A 111 -3.60 6.31 3.67
CA SER A 111 -4.85 6.00 2.97
C SER A 111 -5.11 4.50 2.88
N ASN A 112 -6.40 4.15 2.85
CA ASN A 112 -6.87 2.81 2.50
C ASN A 112 -7.35 2.79 1.05
N PHE A 113 -6.69 2.03 0.21
CA PHE A 113 -7.04 1.90 -1.21
C PHE A 113 -8.07 0.79 -1.49
N GLY A 114 -8.69 0.23 -0.44
CA GLY A 114 -9.56 -0.92 -0.60
C GLY A 114 -8.81 -2.15 -1.11
N TYR A 115 -9.51 -3.17 -1.55
CA TYR A 115 -8.90 -4.37 -2.12
C TYR A 115 -9.84 -5.06 -3.11
N GLU A 116 -9.29 -5.91 -3.95
CA GLU A 116 -10.05 -6.76 -4.87
C GLU A 116 -9.79 -8.23 -4.55
N LEU A 117 -10.82 -9.06 -4.67
CA LEU A 117 -10.70 -10.52 -4.62
C LEU A 117 -10.42 -11.02 -6.03
N ASN A 118 -9.23 -11.61 -6.25
CA ASN A 118 -8.89 -12.22 -7.52
C ASN A 118 -8.78 -13.75 -7.34
N PRO A 119 -9.63 -14.56 -8.00
CA PRO A 119 -9.62 -16.02 -7.89
C PRO A 119 -8.27 -16.67 -8.21
N ASP A 120 -7.43 -15.98 -8.98
CA ASP A 120 -6.13 -16.48 -9.42
C ASP A 120 -4.97 -16.08 -8.51
N ASP A 121 -5.26 -15.39 -7.39
CA ASP A 121 -4.22 -14.95 -6.45
C ASP A 121 -3.80 -16.08 -5.50
N GLY A 122 -2.50 -16.17 -5.27
CA GLY A 122 -1.91 -17.05 -4.29
C GLY A 122 -1.73 -18.51 -4.74
N ASN A 123 -1.40 -19.36 -3.76
CA ASN A 123 -1.29 -20.81 -3.95
C ASN A 123 -2.67 -21.49 -3.97
N ILE A 124 -2.71 -22.80 -4.16
CA ILE A 124 -3.96 -23.59 -4.27
C ILE A 124 -4.88 -23.39 -3.05
N ILE A 125 -4.32 -23.31 -1.84
CA ILE A 125 -5.09 -23.14 -0.60
C ILE A 125 -5.66 -21.71 -0.53
N GLU A 126 -4.88 -20.71 -0.91
CA GLU A 126 -5.29 -19.30 -0.95
C GLU A 126 -6.38 -19.07 -2.00
N LYS A 127 -6.22 -19.64 -3.19
CA LYS A 127 -7.25 -19.61 -4.25
C LYS A 127 -8.58 -20.21 -3.78
N ARG A 128 -8.54 -21.35 -3.09
CA ARG A 128 -9.75 -21.96 -2.51
C ARG A 128 -10.43 -21.04 -1.49
N LYS A 129 -9.66 -20.39 -0.61
CA LYS A 129 -10.20 -19.44 0.37
C LYS A 129 -10.82 -18.22 -0.30
N ILE A 130 -10.16 -17.69 -1.33
CA ILE A 130 -10.67 -16.53 -2.10
C ILE A 130 -11.98 -16.90 -2.78
N ASN A 131 -12.04 -18.06 -3.45
CA ASN A 131 -13.27 -18.51 -4.12
C ASN A 131 -14.42 -18.73 -3.12
N ASN A 132 -14.16 -19.35 -1.98
CA ASN A 132 -15.17 -19.50 -0.92
C ASN A 132 -15.67 -18.14 -0.42
N THR A 133 -14.78 -17.15 -0.29
CA THR A 133 -15.16 -15.78 0.09
C THR A 133 -16.03 -15.15 -1.00
N ILE A 134 -15.65 -15.25 -2.27
CA ILE A 134 -16.45 -14.75 -3.40
C ILE A 134 -17.84 -15.37 -3.42
N ASP A 135 -17.93 -16.70 -3.19
CA ASP A 135 -19.20 -17.41 -3.16
C ASP A 135 -20.09 -16.98 -1.96
N SER A 136 -19.48 -16.68 -0.80
CA SER A 136 -20.20 -16.11 0.33
C SER A 136 -20.80 -14.74 -0.01
N TYR A 137 -20.02 -13.84 -0.61
CA TYR A 137 -20.52 -12.54 -1.06
C TYR A 137 -21.69 -12.68 -2.03
N LYS A 138 -21.59 -13.61 -3.00
CA LYS A 138 -22.68 -13.89 -3.97
C LYS A 138 -23.94 -14.40 -3.27
N LYS A 139 -23.81 -15.38 -2.36
CA LYS A 139 -24.94 -15.94 -1.59
C LYS A 139 -25.64 -14.90 -0.74
N GLU A 140 -24.89 -13.97 -0.17
CA GLU A 140 -25.40 -12.89 0.66
C GLU A 140 -25.90 -11.67 -0.16
N GLY A 141 -25.85 -11.74 -1.48
CA GLY A 141 -26.23 -10.62 -2.37
C GLY A 141 -25.34 -9.36 -2.18
N LYS A 142 -24.16 -9.52 -1.60
CA LYS A 142 -23.22 -8.42 -1.37
C LYS A 142 -22.36 -8.15 -2.60
N ARG A 143 -22.05 -6.88 -2.82
CA ARG A 143 -21.09 -6.50 -3.86
C ARG A 143 -19.68 -6.96 -3.46
N LEU A 144 -18.93 -7.48 -4.45
CA LEU A 144 -17.52 -7.79 -4.23
C LEU A 144 -16.73 -6.50 -3.92
N PRO A 145 -15.71 -6.60 -3.05
CA PRO A 145 -14.84 -5.47 -2.76
C PRO A 145 -14.08 -5.02 -3.99
N THR A 146 -13.90 -3.72 -4.13
CA THR A 146 -13.18 -3.07 -5.22
C THR A 146 -12.13 -2.11 -4.68
N LEU A 147 -11.17 -1.74 -5.52
CA LEU A 147 -10.25 -0.66 -5.19
C LEU A 147 -11.02 0.67 -5.05
N ASN A 148 -10.64 1.46 -4.06
CA ASN A 148 -11.18 2.80 -3.84
C ASN A 148 -10.44 3.80 -4.74
N MET A 149 -11.00 4.02 -5.95
CA MET A 149 -10.38 4.90 -6.94
C MET A 149 -10.32 6.35 -6.45
N ASN A 150 -11.32 6.81 -5.69
CA ASN A 150 -11.34 8.18 -5.14
C ASN A 150 -10.18 8.40 -4.17
N GLU A 151 -9.86 7.42 -3.33
CA GLU A 151 -8.72 7.50 -2.42
C GLU A 151 -7.38 7.46 -3.17
N ILE A 152 -7.29 6.69 -4.24
CA ILE A 152 -6.09 6.68 -5.09
C ILE A 152 -5.90 8.04 -5.76
N ASP A 153 -6.98 8.66 -6.26
CA ASP A 153 -6.94 9.99 -6.88
C ASP A 153 -6.55 11.06 -5.86
N ARG A 154 -7.21 11.08 -4.70
CA ARG A 154 -6.88 12.00 -3.61
C ARG A 154 -5.40 11.90 -3.18
N PHE A 155 -4.87 10.69 -3.09
CA PHE A 155 -3.47 10.46 -2.74
C PHE A 155 -2.51 10.95 -3.83
N ALA A 156 -2.84 10.71 -5.10
CA ALA A 156 -2.06 11.18 -6.24
C ALA A 156 -2.04 12.70 -6.31
N ASP A 157 -3.20 13.35 -6.15
CA ASP A 157 -3.33 14.81 -6.16
C ASP A 157 -2.53 15.46 -5.03
N TYR A 158 -2.59 14.87 -3.83
CA TYR A 158 -1.80 15.35 -2.70
C TYR A 158 -0.29 15.34 -3.01
N ILE A 159 0.21 14.23 -3.59
CA ILE A 159 1.62 14.13 -3.98
C ILE A 159 1.96 15.11 -5.10
N ASN A 160 1.12 15.25 -6.10
CA ASN A 160 1.34 16.17 -7.21
C ASN A 160 1.41 17.63 -6.74
N ASN A 161 0.53 18.02 -5.81
CA ASN A 161 0.57 19.34 -5.19
C ASN A 161 1.86 19.58 -4.37
N MET A 162 2.36 18.54 -3.68
CA MET A 162 3.64 18.65 -2.96
C MET A 162 4.84 18.77 -3.92
N ILE A 163 4.74 18.16 -5.09
CA ILE A 163 5.77 18.23 -6.13
C ILE A 163 5.81 19.65 -6.71
N GLU A 164 4.66 20.20 -7.05
CA GLU A 164 4.52 21.55 -7.63
C GLU A 164 5.05 22.63 -6.69
N LYS A 165 4.69 22.59 -5.41
CA LYS A 165 5.17 23.55 -4.39
C LYS A 165 6.68 23.53 -4.11
N ARG A 166 7.41 22.51 -4.59
CA ARG A 166 8.88 22.44 -4.42
C ARG A 166 9.64 22.87 -5.67
N VAL A 167 8.95 23.16 -6.76
CA VAL A 167 9.55 23.64 -8.02
C VAL A 167 9.58 25.17 -8.07
N ASP A 168 8.71 25.79 -7.28
CA ASP A 168 8.71 27.25 -7.01
C ASP A 168 9.71 27.59 -5.87
#